data_c4d4e41b589e512866c2ad0a0fa29a27
#
_entry.id   c4d4e41b589e512866c2ad0a0fa29a27
#
_cell.length_a   1.000
_cell.length_b   1.000
_cell.length_c   1.000
_cell.angle_alpha   90.00
_cell.angle_beta   90.00
_cell.angle_gamma   90.00
#
_symmetry.space_group_name_H-M   'P 1'
#
loop_
_entity.id
_entity.type
_entity.pdbx_description
1 polymer ?
#
loop_
_entity_poly.entity_id
_entity_poly.type
_entity_poly.pdbx_seq_one_letter_code
_entity_poly.pdbx_strand_id
1 'polypeptide(L)'
;MKRQKNMLKKLAAALTVSLLGLVPATAQESGTADAPAAIEIKDFSLGSPDATVEVIEYASFTCPHCASFHAEVYPQLKADYIDTGKIRFTYREVYFDRYGLWAAMIARCGGEMRYFGIVDMIFAQQQEWAASDDPAVVVENLKRIGRTAGMDDATMDACMQDGAKAEAMVAHYQANSTADGLQGTPSFVIGGTLHSNMSYDEMKALIDAELAE
;
A
#
# COMPACT_ATOMS: atom_id res chain seq x y z
N MET A 1 -34.93 58.70 -24.48
CA MET A 1 -35.47 59.54 -25.59
C MET A 1 -35.60 58.72 -26.86
N LYS A 2 -36.81 58.72 -27.40
CA LYS A 2 -37.22 58.49 -28.80
C LYS A 2 -36.86 57.13 -29.43
N ARG A 3 -37.84 56.33 -29.61
CA ARG A 3 -38.94 56.20 -30.62
C ARG A 3 -38.57 55.19 -31.70
N GLN A 4 -39.27 54.07 -31.72
CA GLN A 4 -40.44 53.77 -32.59
C GLN A 4 -40.05 53.70 -34.08
N LYS A 5 -40.44 52.75 -34.89
CA LYS A 5 -41.77 52.19 -35.21
C LYS A 5 -41.62 51.03 -36.20
N ASN A 6 -42.43 50.02 -36.00
CA ASN A 6 -43.27 49.30 -36.98
C ASN A 6 -42.86 49.19 -38.43
N MET A 7 -42.86 48.01 -39.02
CA MET A 7 -43.89 47.74 -40.05
C MET A 7 -44.08 46.26 -40.36
N LEU A 8 -45.29 45.87 -40.16
CA LEU A 8 -45.90 44.62 -40.65
C LEU A 8 -45.91 44.66 -42.19
N LYS A 9 -45.66 43.48 -42.83
CA LYS A 9 -46.45 43.06 -44.01
C LYS A 9 -46.06 41.64 -44.50
N LYS A 10 -47.05 40.80 -44.40
CA LYS A 10 -47.66 39.92 -45.41
C LYS A 10 -46.96 38.63 -45.82
N LEU A 11 -47.59 37.57 -45.36
CA LEU A 11 -47.97 36.27 -45.96
C LEU A 11 -47.46 35.98 -47.40
N ALA A 12 -46.83 34.81 -47.48
CA ALA A 12 -47.03 33.84 -48.56
C ALA A 12 -46.78 32.42 -48.04
N ALA A 13 -47.86 31.59 -48.08
CA ALA A 13 -47.84 30.18 -47.76
C ALA A 13 -47.15 29.37 -48.86
N ALA A 14 -46.16 28.58 -48.57
CA ALA A 14 -45.69 27.50 -49.46
C ALA A 14 -45.68 26.25 -48.66
N LEU A 15 -46.65 25.37 -48.97
CA LEU A 15 -46.63 23.96 -48.52
C LEU A 15 -45.48 23.23 -49.21
N THR A 16 -44.47 22.88 -48.45
CA THR A 16 -43.51 21.84 -48.87
C THR A 16 -43.75 20.58 -48.03
N VAL A 17 -44.19 19.55 -48.68
CA VAL A 17 -44.31 18.21 -48.13
C VAL A 17 -42.91 17.67 -47.89
N SER A 18 -42.48 17.64 -46.64
CA SER A 18 -41.23 16.96 -46.25
C SER A 18 -41.51 15.50 -46.00
N LEU A 19 -40.98 14.64 -46.87
CA LEU A 19 -40.85 13.23 -46.60
C LEU A 19 -39.98 13.04 -45.34
N LEU A 20 -40.59 12.56 -44.25
CA LEU A 20 -39.82 12.08 -43.11
C LEU A 20 -39.15 10.72 -43.53
N GLY A 21 -37.87 10.81 -43.83
CA GLY A 21 -37.01 9.62 -43.87
C GLY A 21 -36.81 9.10 -42.44
N LEU A 22 -37.37 7.92 -42.13
CA LEU A 22 -36.99 7.18 -40.95
C LEU A 22 -35.52 6.78 -41.07
N VAL A 23 -34.64 7.47 -40.34
CA VAL A 23 -33.29 6.99 -40.10
C VAL A 23 -33.35 5.99 -38.96
N PRO A 24 -32.96 4.72 -39.14
CA PRO A 24 -32.87 3.79 -38.02
C PRO A 24 -31.81 4.32 -37.06
N ALA A 25 -32.21 4.60 -35.81
CA ALA A 25 -31.28 4.83 -34.71
C ALA A 25 -30.53 3.56 -34.47
N THR A 26 -29.30 3.44 -34.96
CA THR A 26 -28.36 2.42 -34.48
C THR A 26 -28.08 2.74 -33.01
N ALA A 27 -28.58 1.92 -32.11
CA ALA A 27 -28.19 1.94 -30.72
C ALA A 27 -26.69 1.68 -30.68
N GLN A 28 -25.93 2.70 -30.31
CA GLN A 28 -24.52 2.59 -30.02
C GLN A 28 -24.44 1.82 -28.70
N GLU A 29 -24.14 0.54 -28.76
CA GLU A 29 -23.75 -0.23 -27.59
C GLU A 29 -22.55 0.49 -27.00
N SER A 30 -22.78 1.19 -25.87
CA SER A 30 -21.72 1.67 -25.01
C SER A 30 -21.03 0.43 -24.44
N GLY A 31 -19.98 -0.02 -25.12
CA GLY A 31 -19.06 -0.99 -24.56
C GLY A 31 -18.56 -0.44 -23.24
N THR A 32 -19.03 -0.97 -22.12
CA THR A 32 -18.41 -0.81 -20.84
C THR A 32 -17.01 -1.40 -20.99
N ALA A 33 -16.01 -0.54 -21.20
CA ALA A 33 -14.63 -0.96 -21.05
C ALA A 33 -14.53 -1.51 -19.62
N ASP A 34 -14.28 -2.82 -19.50
CA ASP A 34 -13.98 -3.44 -18.22
C ASP A 34 -12.86 -2.63 -17.58
N ALA A 35 -13.17 -1.99 -16.45
CA ALA A 35 -12.14 -1.35 -15.66
C ALA A 35 -11.12 -2.44 -15.29
N PRO A 36 -9.81 -2.19 -15.44
CA PRO A 36 -8.80 -3.17 -15.06
C PRO A 36 -9.07 -3.64 -13.64
N ALA A 37 -9.04 -4.95 -13.41
CA ALA A 37 -9.27 -5.51 -12.08
C ALA A 37 -8.33 -4.85 -11.07
N ALA A 38 -8.87 -4.39 -9.95
CA ALA A 38 -8.08 -3.75 -8.92
C ALA A 38 -6.98 -4.71 -8.43
N ILE A 39 -5.75 -4.21 -8.35
CA ILE A 39 -4.62 -4.99 -7.83
C ILE A 39 -4.85 -5.17 -6.33
N GLU A 40 -5.02 -6.42 -5.89
CA GLU A 40 -5.13 -6.76 -4.48
C GLU A 40 -3.73 -6.84 -3.85
N ILE A 41 -3.53 -6.11 -2.77
CA ILE A 41 -2.31 -6.17 -1.96
C ILE A 41 -2.57 -7.07 -0.76
N LYS A 42 -1.83 -8.17 -0.69
CA LYS A 42 -1.88 -9.09 0.46
C LYS A 42 -0.90 -8.66 1.54
N ASP A 43 -1.32 -8.79 2.80
CA ASP A 43 -0.39 -8.73 3.93
C ASP A 43 0.46 -9.99 3.95
N PHE A 44 1.74 -9.85 4.31
CA PHE A 44 2.62 -10.98 4.54
C PHE A 44 2.77 -11.22 6.04
N SER A 45 2.80 -12.50 6.41
CA SER A 45 2.84 -12.91 7.82
C SER A 45 3.90 -13.98 8.05
N LEU A 46 4.41 -14.04 9.27
CA LEU A 46 5.26 -15.10 9.81
C LEU A 46 4.55 -15.82 10.96
N GLY A 47 5.06 -16.98 11.32
CA GLY A 47 4.49 -17.81 12.39
C GLY A 47 3.46 -18.80 11.89
N SER A 48 2.66 -19.35 12.80
CA SER A 48 1.65 -20.34 12.44
C SER A 48 0.41 -19.69 11.84
N PRO A 49 -0.09 -20.16 10.69
CA PRO A 49 -1.37 -19.70 10.16
C PRO A 49 -2.55 -20.07 11.06
N ASP A 50 -2.37 -21.07 11.93
CA ASP A 50 -3.39 -21.56 12.88
C ASP A 50 -3.26 -20.90 14.27
N ALA A 51 -2.33 -19.94 14.45
CA ALA A 51 -2.20 -19.22 15.71
C ALA A 51 -3.47 -18.41 16.01
N THR A 52 -3.95 -18.54 17.25
CA THR A 52 -5.16 -17.83 17.72
C THR A 52 -4.91 -16.35 17.96
N VAL A 53 -3.67 -15.96 18.24
CA VAL A 53 -3.27 -14.58 18.48
C VAL A 53 -2.52 -14.05 17.26
N GLU A 54 -2.99 -12.94 16.71
CA GLU A 54 -2.30 -12.18 15.66
C GLU A 54 -1.72 -10.90 16.26
N VAL A 55 -0.48 -10.62 15.88
CA VAL A 55 0.19 -9.34 16.13
C VAL A 55 0.45 -8.66 14.80
N ILE A 56 -0.16 -7.52 14.57
CA ILE A 56 0.05 -6.71 13.37
C ILE A 56 0.97 -5.55 13.73
N GLU A 57 2.10 -5.43 13.05
CA GLU A 57 2.98 -4.27 13.13
C GLU A 57 2.70 -3.28 12.00
N TYR A 58 2.45 -2.03 12.33
CA TYR A 58 2.48 -0.91 11.40
C TYR A 58 3.82 -0.19 11.49
N ALA A 59 4.64 -0.28 10.45
CA ALA A 59 5.96 0.34 10.45
C ALA A 59 6.37 0.92 9.09
N SER A 60 7.17 1.98 9.13
CA SER A 60 7.76 2.58 7.94
C SER A 60 9.25 2.26 7.85
N PHE A 61 9.70 1.92 6.65
CA PHE A 61 11.14 1.68 6.41
C PHE A 61 12.01 2.92 6.60
N THR A 62 11.44 4.12 6.59
CA THR A 62 12.16 5.38 6.86
C THR A 62 12.01 5.86 8.31
N CYS A 63 11.27 5.13 9.16
CA CYS A 63 11.10 5.48 10.58
C CYS A 63 12.27 4.95 11.43
N PRO A 64 13.05 5.82 12.11
CA PRO A 64 14.15 5.37 12.97
C PRO A 64 13.70 4.52 14.16
N HIS A 65 12.52 4.82 14.74
CA HIS A 65 11.98 4.04 15.84
C HIS A 65 11.58 2.62 15.41
N CYS A 66 11.14 2.44 14.16
CA CYS A 66 10.88 1.13 13.59
C CYS A 66 12.18 0.33 13.43
N ALA A 67 13.25 0.97 12.96
CA ALA A 67 14.55 0.32 12.89
C ALA A 67 15.07 -0.09 14.27
N SER A 68 14.90 0.77 15.31
CA SER A 68 15.24 0.40 16.70
C SER A 68 14.42 -0.79 17.20
N PHE A 69 13.11 -0.82 16.94
CA PHE A 69 12.26 -1.96 17.29
C PHE A 69 12.76 -3.26 16.64
N HIS A 70 13.06 -3.23 15.34
CA HIS A 70 13.58 -4.38 14.61
C HIS A 70 14.98 -4.82 15.07
N ALA A 71 15.78 -3.91 15.62
CA ALA A 71 17.09 -4.24 16.18
C ALA A 71 17.02 -4.83 17.61
N GLU A 72 16.12 -4.33 18.44
CA GLU A 72 16.17 -4.55 19.90
C GLU A 72 15.04 -5.45 20.42
N VAL A 73 13.82 -5.33 19.88
CA VAL A 73 12.62 -6.01 20.38
C VAL A 73 12.21 -7.18 19.48
N TYR A 74 12.15 -6.96 18.18
CA TYR A 74 11.69 -7.96 17.20
C TYR A 74 12.46 -9.30 17.27
N PRO A 75 13.79 -9.36 17.48
CA PRO A 75 14.49 -10.65 17.58
C PRO A 75 14.00 -11.52 18.76
N GLN A 76 13.66 -10.90 19.89
CA GLN A 76 13.11 -11.59 21.05
C GLN A 76 11.66 -12.04 20.78
N LEU A 77 10.82 -11.15 20.23
CA LEU A 77 9.47 -11.48 19.80
C LEU A 77 9.46 -12.66 18.81
N LYS A 78 10.38 -12.64 17.85
CA LYS A 78 10.51 -13.68 16.85
C LYS A 78 10.86 -15.03 17.49
N ALA A 79 11.87 -15.06 18.34
CA ALA A 79 12.35 -16.30 18.98
C ALA A 79 11.30 -16.90 19.92
N ASP A 80 10.61 -16.08 20.73
CA ASP A 80 9.75 -16.56 21.80
C ASP A 80 8.31 -16.86 21.36
N TYR A 81 7.83 -16.20 20.27
CA TYR A 81 6.44 -16.28 19.87
C TYR A 81 6.24 -16.66 18.40
N ILE A 82 6.97 -16.06 17.45
CA ILE A 82 6.76 -16.30 16.02
C ILE A 82 7.31 -17.69 15.63
N ASP A 83 8.59 -17.94 15.92
CA ASP A 83 9.26 -19.19 15.54
C ASP A 83 8.72 -20.41 16.34
N THR A 84 8.10 -20.14 17.48
CA THR A 84 7.43 -21.17 18.30
C THR A 84 5.98 -21.42 17.84
N GLY A 85 5.47 -20.63 16.89
CA GLY A 85 4.12 -20.76 16.36
C GLY A 85 3.00 -20.30 17.31
N LYS A 86 3.34 -19.62 18.40
CA LYS A 86 2.35 -19.09 19.36
C LYS A 86 1.51 -17.96 18.80
N ILE A 87 2.10 -17.13 17.93
CA ILE A 87 1.42 -16.02 17.27
C ILE A 87 1.60 -16.08 15.77
N ARG A 88 0.72 -15.40 15.06
CA ARG A 88 0.91 -14.95 13.68
C ARG A 88 1.32 -13.49 13.72
N PHE A 89 2.46 -13.17 13.11
CA PHE A 89 2.98 -11.82 13.01
C PHE A 89 2.80 -11.30 11.60
N THR A 90 2.06 -10.21 11.46
CA THR A 90 1.75 -9.55 10.18
C THR A 90 2.43 -8.19 10.13
N TYR A 91 3.14 -7.92 9.03
CA TYR A 91 3.77 -6.61 8.82
C TYR A 91 2.98 -5.78 7.81
N ARG A 92 2.55 -4.59 8.21
CA ARG A 92 1.85 -3.59 7.37
C ARG A 92 2.72 -2.37 7.18
N GLU A 93 3.13 -2.16 5.94
CA GLU A 93 3.98 -1.02 5.59
C GLU A 93 3.21 0.30 5.68
N VAL A 94 3.91 1.33 6.22
CA VAL A 94 3.45 2.73 6.31
C VAL A 94 4.34 3.59 5.43
N TYR A 95 3.74 4.44 4.60
CA TYR A 95 4.47 5.27 3.64
C TYR A 95 4.38 6.75 4.03
N PHE A 96 5.40 7.25 4.75
CA PHE A 96 5.52 8.68 5.06
C PHE A 96 6.11 9.47 3.89
N ASP A 97 6.89 8.79 3.06
CA ASP A 97 7.62 9.36 1.94
C ASP A 97 7.84 8.32 0.82
N ARG A 98 8.36 8.80 -0.31
CA ARG A 98 8.63 7.95 -1.48
C ARG A 98 9.70 6.87 -1.21
N TYR A 99 10.66 7.14 -0.34
CA TYR A 99 11.75 6.20 -0.07
C TYR A 99 11.25 4.98 0.72
N GLY A 100 10.35 5.22 1.68
CA GLY A 100 9.65 4.14 2.38
C GLY A 100 8.82 3.27 1.43
N LEU A 101 8.12 3.89 0.47
CA LEU A 101 7.38 3.14 -0.57
C LEU A 101 8.32 2.34 -1.47
N TRP A 102 9.43 2.91 -1.93
CA TRP A 102 10.40 2.20 -2.77
C TRP A 102 11.06 1.02 -2.04
N ALA A 103 11.38 1.18 -0.76
CA ALA A 103 11.87 0.09 0.08
C ALA A 103 10.86 -1.06 0.16
N ALA A 104 9.58 -0.74 0.35
CA ALA A 104 8.50 -1.72 0.35
C ALA A 104 8.32 -2.41 -1.02
N MET A 105 8.42 -1.67 -2.12
CA MET A 105 8.36 -2.24 -3.47
C MET A 105 9.50 -3.26 -3.69
N ILE A 106 10.73 -2.97 -3.25
CA ILE A 106 11.86 -3.91 -3.30
C ILE A 106 11.61 -5.12 -2.39
N ALA A 107 11.12 -4.93 -1.16
CA ALA A 107 10.81 -6.04 -0.26
C ALA A 107 9.77 -6.98 -0.88
N ARG A 108 8.67 -6.43 -1.38
CA ARG A 108 7.58 -7.19 -2.02
C ARG A 108 7.97 -7.83 -3.34
N CYS A 109 8.95 -7.25 -4.06
CA CYS A 109 9.52 -7.82 -5.28
C CYS A 109 10.17 -9.19 -5.03
N GLY A 110 10.73 -9.40 -3.84
CA GLY A 110 11.29 -10.68 -3.42
C GLY A 110 10.29 -11.83 -3.33
N GLY A 111 8.99 -11.52 -3.32
CA GLY A 111 7.92 -12.48 -3.08
C GLY A 111 7.85 -12.91 -1.62
N GLU A 112 6.77 -13.60 -1.25
CA GLU A 112 6.44 -13.94 0.14
C GLU A 112 7.59 -14.65 0.88
N MET A 113 8.25 -15.61 0.23
CA MET A 113 9.32 -16.40 0.85
C MET A 113 10.57 -15.58 1.24
N ARG A 114 10.86 -14.48 0.56
CA ARG A 114 12.03 -13.63 0.82
C ARG A 114 11.68 -12.32 1.51
N TYR A 115 10.40 -12.00 1.59
CA TYR A 115 9.92 -10.70 2.05
C TYR A 115 10.51 -10.30 3.41
N PHE A 116 10.34 -11.13 4.44
CA PHE A 116 10.81 -10.82 5.79
C PHE A 116 12.34 -10.74 5.90
N GLY A 117 13.04 -11.60 5.17
CA GLY A 117 14.50 -11.48 5.09
C GLY A 117 14.98 -10.18 4.45
N ILE A 118 14.24 -9.65 3.47
CA ILE A 118 14.52 -8.35 2.87
C ILE A 118 14.12 -7.21 3.82
N VAL A 119 12.99 -7.32 4.53
CA VAL A 119 12.56 -6.38 5.57
C VAL A 119 13.65 -6.22 6.64
N ASP A 120 14.18 -7.33 7.14
CA ASP A 120 15.26 -7.33 8.14
C ASP A 120 16.50 -6.61 7.61
N MET A 121 16.92 -6.88 6.36
CA MET A 121 18.07 -6.20 5.75
C MET A 121 17.82 -4.70 5.54
N ILE A 122 16.62 -4.30 5.15
CA ILE A 122 16.26 -2.89 4.94
C ILE A 122 16.33 -2.15 6.27
N PHE A 123 15.78 -2.68 7.37
CA PHE A 123 15.87 -2.03 8.68
C PHE A 123 17.31 -2.01 9.20
N ALA A 124 18.04 -3.12 9.11
CA ALA A 124 19.43 -3.20 9.57
C ALA A 124 20.36 -2.20 8.87
N GLN A 125 20.08 -1.85 7.63
CA GLN A 125 20.88 -0.94 6.81
C GLN A 125 20.19 0.43 6.61
N GLN A 126 19.17 0.78 7.42
CA GLN A 126 18.36 1.98 7.21
C GLN A 126 19.21 3.26 7.09
N GLN A 127 20.18 3.43 7.98
CA GLN A 127 21.04 4.61 7.99
C GLN A 127 22.00 4.67 6.78
N GLU A 128 22.20 3.57 6.08
CA GLU A 128 23.07 3.52 4.90
C GLU A 128 22.28 3.79 3.63
N TRP A 129 21.16 3.05 3.42
CA TRP A 129 20.41 3.18 2.18
C TRP A 129 19.61 4.49 2.11
N ALA A 130 19.18 5.03 3.26
CA ALA A 130 18.38 6.25 3.35
C ALA A 130 19.22 7.53 3.57
N ALA A 131 20.56 7.44 3.60
CA ALA A 131 21.43 8.56 3.95
C ALA A 131 21.51 9.67 2.91
N SER A 132 21.10 9.42 1.67
CA SER A 132 21.25 10.34 0.56
C SER A 132 19.96 11.08 0.23
N ASP A 133 20.06 12.37 -0.07
CA ASP A 133 18.96 13.16 -0.65
C ASP A 133 18.82 12.91 -2.16
N ASP A 134 19.81 12.28 -2.80
CA ASP A 134 19.74 11.91 -4.22
C ASP A 134 18.91 10.62 -4.41
N PRO A 135 17.75 10.71 -5.07
CA PRO A 135 16.89 9.56 -5.30
C PRO A 135 17.57 8.40 -6.04
N ALA A 136 18.49 8.69 -6.95
CA ALA A 136 19.18 7.65 -7.71
C ALA A 136 20.12 6.83 -6.82
N VAL A 137 20.77 7.48 -5.86
CA VAL A 137 21.62 6.81 -4.86
C VAL A 137 20.79 5.93 -3.94
N VAL A 138 19.63 6.42 -3.48
CA VAL A 138 18.71 5.64 -2.63
C VAL A 138 18.22 4.38 -3.36
N VAL A 139 17.79 4.52 -4.62
CA VAL A 139 17.35 3.37 -5.44
C VAL A 139 18.48 2.35 -5.60
N GLU A 140 19.71 2.80 -5.90
CA GLU A 140 20.85 1.88 -6.06
C GLU A 140 21.20 1.16 -4.74
N ASN A 141 21.12 1.85 -3.61
CA ASN A 141 21.34 1.26 -2.30
C ASN A 141 20.27 0.20 -1.98
N LEU A 142 18.99 0.46 -2.28
CA LEU A 142 17.91 -0.52 -2.13
C LEU A 142 18.08 -1.72 -3.06
N LYS A 143 18.49 -1.49 -4.31
CA LYS A 143 18.78 -2.58 -5.26
C LYS A 143 19.98 -3.44 -4.80
N ARG A 144 20.97 -2.84 -4.12
CA ARG A 144 22.08 -3.61 -3.51
C ARG A 144 21.55 -4.59 -2.45
N ILE A 145 20.59 -4.18 -1.62
CA ILE A 145 19.91 -5.08 -0.67
C ILE A 145 19.18 -6.19 -1.43
N GLY A 146 18.45 -5.84 -2.48
CA GLY A 146 17.73 -6.79 -3.31
C GLY A 146 18.65 -7.84 -3.96
N ARG A 147 19.84 -7.42 -4.47
CA ARG A 147 20.86 -8.35 -5.00
C ARG A 147 21.36 -9.29 -3.92
N THR A 148 21.57 -8.81 -2.69
CA THR A 148 21.96 -9.64 -1.56
C THR A 148 20.90 -10.72 -1.25
N ALA A 149 19.62 -10.38 -1.45
CA ALA A 149 18.51 -11.33 -1.36
C ALA A 149 18.35 -12.24 -2.60
N GLY A 150 19.25 -12.15 -3.58
CA GLY A 150 19.25 -12.98 -4.79
C GLY A 150 18.30 -12.53 -5.89
N MET A 151 17.92 -11.25 -5.91
CA MET A 151 17.14 -10.67 -7.02
C MET A 151 18.07 -10.10 -8.09
N ASP A 152 17.68 -10.23 -9.34
CA ASP A 152 18.36 -9.58 -10.47
C ASP A 152 17.84 -8.16 -10.71
N ASP A 153 18.66 -7.33 -11.36
CA ASP A 153 18.35 -5.93 -11.60
C ASP A 153 17.12 -5.72 -12.48
N ALA A 154 16.90 -6.57 -13.49
CA ALA A 154 15.77 -6.44 -14.40
C ALA A 154 14.45 -6.67 -13.66
N THR A 155 14.40 -7.66 -12.77
CA THR A 155 13.26 -7.93 -11.89
C THR A 155 12.98 -6.73 -10.98
N MET A 156 14.02 -6.18 -10.34
CA MET A 156 13.88 -5.03 -9.46
C MET A 156 13.45 -3.77 -10.21
N ASP A 157 14.00 -3.52 -11.40
CA ASP A 157 13.59 -2.39 -12.24
C ASP A 157 12.13 -2.47 -12.65
N ALA A 158 11.66 -3.66 -13.04
CA ALA A 158 10.25 -3.89 -13.35
C ALA A 158 9.34 -3.63 -12.14
N CYS A 159 9.72 -4.12 -10.95
CA CYS A 159 8.98 -3.87 -9.72
C CYS A 159 8.93 -2.37 -9.37
N MET A 160 10.06 -1.67 -9.46
CA MET A 160 10.14 -0.24 -9.12
C MET A 160 9.38 0.66 -10.10
N GLN A 161 9.13 0.19 -11.33
CA GLN A 161 8.37 0.89 -12.36
C GLN A 161 6.88 0.55 -12.35
N ASP A 162 6.44 -0.39 -11.52
CA ASP A 162 5.03 -0.78 -11.42
C ASP A 162 4.23 0.26 -10.63
N GLY A 163 3.85 1.34 -11.31
CA GLY A 163 3.06 2.43 -10.73
C GLY A 163 1.69 1.97 -10.25
N ALA A 164 1.05 1.05 -10.96
CA ALA A 164 -0.26 0.55 -10.57
C ALA A 164 -0.20 -0.23 -9.24
N LYS A 165 0.84 -1.04 -9.05
CA LYS A 165 1.09 -1.72 -7.77
C LYS A 165 1.42 -0.72 -6.66
N ALA A 166 2.23 0.30 -6.95
CA ALA A 166 2.54 1.35 -5.97
C ALA A 166 1.28 2.08 -5.49
N GLU A 167 0.38 2.45 -6.40
CA GLU A 167 -0.91 3.06 -6.07
C GLU A 167 -1.78 2.13 -5.22
N ALA A 168 -1.87 0.85 -5.58
CA ALA A 168 -2.60 -0.15 -4.81
C ALA A 168 -2.02 -0.34 -3.39
N MET A 169 -0.68 -0.35 -3.25
CA MET A 169 -0.01 -0.41 -1.95
C MET A 169 -0.35 0.80 -1.08
N VAL A 170 -0.34 2.00 -1.64
CA VAL A 170 -0.73 3.22 -0.91
C VAL A 170 -2.20 3.17 -0.49
N ALA A 171 -3.09 2.74 -1.37
CA ALA A 171 -4.51 2.59 -1.04
C ALA A 171 -4.75 1.56 0.07
N HIS A 172 -4.04 0.41 0.03
CA HIS A 172 -4.09 -0.62 1.06
C HIS A 172 -3.63 -0.08 2.43
N TYR A 173 -2.49 0.61 2.46
CA TYR A 173 -2.00 1.30 3.66
C TYR A 173 -3.05 2.28 4.22
N GLN A 174 -3.61 3.16 3.37
CA GLN A 174 -4.58 4.16 3.80
C GLN A 174 -5.85 3.54 4.39
N ALA A 175 -6.35 2.48 3.76
CA ALA A 175 -7.52 1.75 4.23
C ALA A 175 -7.29 1.14 5.62
N ASN A 176 -6.20 0.39 5.78
CA ASN A 176 -5.85 -0.29 7.04
C ASN A 176 -5.54 0.72 8.16
N SER A 177 -4.74 1.74 7.87
CA SER A 177 -4.38 2.76 8.87
C SER A 177 -5.59 3.56 9.36
N THR A 178 -6.56 3.80 8.48
CA THR A 178 -7.82 4.47 8.86
C THR A 178 -8.70 3.55 9.70
N ALA A 179 -8.84 2.29 9.30
CA ALA A 179 -9.66 1.31 10.01
C ALA A 179 -9.17 1.07 11.44
N ASP A 180 -7.85 0.97 11.62
CA ASP A 180 -7.23 0.70 12.92
C ASP A 180 -6.90 1.99 13.71
N GLY A 181 -7.16 3.17 13.15
CA GLY A 181 -6.96 4.45 13.83
C GLY A 181 -5.49 4.81 14.08
N LEU A 182 -4.59 4.41 13.15
CA LEU A 182 -3.15 4.58 13.28
C LEU A 182 -2.74 6.04 13.55
N GLN A 183 -1.88 6.26 14.56
CA GLN A 183 -1.40 7.60 14.95
C GLN A 183 0.11 7.80 14.73
N GLY A 184 0.87 6.72 14.58
CA GLY A 184 2.32 6.78 14.41
C GLY A 184 2.95 5.40 14.22
N THR A 185 4.27 5.33 14.09
CA THR A 185 5.01 4.07 13.91
C THR A 185 6.24 3.98 14.82
N PRO A 186 6.64 2.78 15.25
CA PRO A 186 5.86 1.56 15.08
C PRO A 186 4.62 1.59 15.97
N SER A 187 3.55 0.93 15.51
CA SER A 187 2.35 0.65 16.30
C SER A 187 1.93 -0.81 16.08
N PHE A 188 1.23 -1.38 17.04
CA PHE A 188 0.90 -2.80 17.04
C PHE A 188 -0.59 -3.01 17.31
N VAL A 189 -1.24 -3.88 16.52
CA VAL A 189 -2.57 -4.37 16.87
C VAL A 189 -2.40 -5.75 17.50
N ILE A 190 -2.82 -5.88 18.76
CA ILE A 190 -2.76 -7.12 19.55
C ILE A 190 -4.15 -7.33 20.14
N GLY A 191 -4.75 -8.51 19.97
CA GLY A 191 -6.11 -8.78 20.43
C GLY A 191 -7.15 -7.77 19.88
N GLY A 192 -6.93 -7.24 18.66
CA GLY A 192 -7.80 -6.23 18.05
C GLY A 192 -7.63 -4.81 18.59
N THR A 193 -6.72 -4.58 19.54
CA THR A 193 -6.46 -3.27 20.16
C THR A 193 -5.16 -2.66 19.62
N LEU A 194 -5.22 -1.39 19.20
CA LEU A 194 -4.04 -0.64 18.74
C LEU A 194 -3.21 -0.14 19.93
N HIS A 195 -1.94 -0.43 19.90
CA HIS A 195 -0.94 0.01 20.88
C HIS A 195 0.18 0.80 20.19
N SER A 196 0.72 1.80 20.88
CA SER A 196 1.93 2.52 20.46
C SER A 196 3.19 1.65 20.68
N ASN A 197 4.34 2.16 20.21
CA ASN A 197 5.64 1.54 20.49
C ASN A 197 5.83 1.25 21.99
N MET A 198 6.37 0.09 22.31
CA MET A 198 6.53 -0.40 23.68
C MET A 198 7.77 -1.27 23.82
N SER A 199 8.17 -1.52 25.05
CA SER A 199 9.25 -2.48 25.38
C SER A 199 8.84 -3.92 25.11
N TYR A 200 9.85 -4.82 25.03
CA TYR A 200 9.57 -6.25 24.89
C TYR A 200 8.72 -6.80 26.05
N ASP A 201 9.02 -6.40 27.29
CA ASP A 201 8.28 -6.88 28.47
C ASP A 201 6.80 -6.47 28.45
N GLU A 202 6.50 -5.25 28.01
CA GLU A 202 5.12 -4.77 27.85
C GLU A 202 4.40 -5.55 26.73
N MET A 203 5.05 -5.75 25.58
CA MET A 203 4.51 -6.53 24.47
C MET A 203 4.26 -7.98 24.87
N LYS A 204 5.23 -8.58 25.56
CA LYS A 204 5.11 -9.94 26.10
C LYS A 204 3.89 -10.08 27.02
N ALA A 205 3.69 -9.13 27.93
CA ALA A 205 2.55 -9.18 28.86
C ALA A 205 1.20 -9.13 28.13
N LEU A 206 1.08 -8.31 27.06
CA LEU A 206 -0.13 -8.24 26.25
C LEU A 206 -0.36 -9.55 25.47
N ILE A 207 0.66 -10.08 24.82
CA ILE A 207 0.55 -11.32 24.06
C ILE A 207 0.21 -12.51 24.98
N ASP A 208 0.87 -12.60 26.14
CA ASP A 208 0.59 -13.68 27.11
C ASP A 208 -0.83 -13.61 27.65
N ALA A 209 -1.40 -12.40 27.81
CA ALA A 209 -2.80 -12.22 28.21
C ALA A 209 -3.77 -12.75 27.15
N GLU A 210 -3.54 -12.41 25.87
CA GLU A 210 -4.35 -12.89 24.73
C GLU A 210 -4.25 -14.42 24.54
N LEU A 211 -3.06 -15.00 24.79
CA LEU A 211 -2.86 -16.45 24.71
C LEU A 211 -3.55 -17.23 25.85
N ALA A 212 -3.95 -16.57 26.91
CA ALA A 212 -4.61 -17.17 28.07
C ALA A 212 -6.16 -17.22 27.96
N GLU A 213 -6.73 -16.55 26.97
CA GLU A 213 -8.17 -16.52 26.68
C GLU A 213 -8.63 -17.74 25.86
#